data_133dd42a847be9ec0608a38e0a99f44a
#
_entry.id   133dd42a847be9ec0608a38e0a99f44a
#
_cell.length_a   1.000
_cell.length_b   1.000
_cell.length_c   1.000
_cell.angle_alpha   90.00
_cell.angle_beta   90.00
_cell.angle_gamma   90.00
#
_symmetry.space_group_name_H-M   'P 1'
#
loop_
_entity.id
_entity.type
_entity.pdbx_description
1 polymer ?
#
loop_
_entity_poly.entity_id
_entity_poly.type
_entity_poly.pdbx_seq_one_letter_code
_entity_poly.pdbx_strand_id
1 'polypeptide(L)'
;MKYKYWLDNTGLSNGKKNILLEYFQTAEEVYRGTEETYQKIPQLKEEEIQRITKAKRKWDINEEYQKLEEGGVSVTFACDKNYPKKLKNIYQPPFALYYSGKLPGERLSVAIVGARRCSEYGHYMARKLGEALGRNRIPVISGLAEGIDACLLYTSPS
;
A
#
# COMPACT_ATOMS: atom_id res chain seq x y z
N MET A 1 15.24 0.13 -0.01
CA MET A 1 13.86 -0.42 -0.08
C MET A 1 13.52 -1.21 1.19
N LYS A 2 14.31 -2.23 1.56
CA LYS A 2 14.07 -3.11 2.71
C LYS A 2 13.85 -2.38 4.05
N TYR A 3 14.55 -1.31 4.35
CA TYR A 3 14.36 -0.53 5.58
C TYR A 3 13.03 0.24 5.62
N LYS A 4 12.56 0.76 4.48
CA LYS A 4 11.23 1.37 4.38
C LYS A 4 10.13 0.30 4.57
N TYR A 5 10.33 -0.90 3.99
CA TYR A 5 9.44 -2.04 4.18
C TYR A 5 9.35 -2.47 5.65
N TRP A 6 10.51 -2.57 6.33
CA TRP A 6 10.54 -2.82 7.77
C TRP A 6 9.79 -1.73 8.55
N LEU A 7 10.06 -0.44 8.26
CA LEU A 7 9.42 0.68 8.94
C LEU A 7 7.90 0.65 8.77
N ASP A 8 7.42 0.27 7.60
CA ASP A 8 5.98 0.12 7.35
C ASP A 8 5.36 -0.94 8.26
N ASN A 9 6.08 -2.02 8.53
CA ASN A 9 5.61 -3.15 9.32
C ASN A 9 5.88 -3.04 10.84
N THR A 10 6.33 -1.89 11.33
CA THR A 10 6.50 -1.64 12.79
C THR A 10 5.19 -1.50 13.55
N GLY A 11 4.05 -1.40 12.87
CA GLY A 11 2.74 -1.14 13.48
C GLY A 11 2.54 0.32 13.95
N LEU A 12 3.41 1.24 13.53
CA LEU A 12 3.25 2.67 13.77
C LEU A 12 2.24 3.29 12.80
N SER A 13 1.59 4.37 13.22
CA SER A 13 0.78 5.18 12.31
C SER A 13 1.65 5.88 11.26
N ASN A 14 1.08 6.20 10.09
CA ASN A 14 1.81 6.90 9.03
C ASN A 14 2.42 8.23 9.51
N GLY A 15 1.71 8.97 10.37
CA GLY A 15 2.24 10.20 10.96
C GLY A 15 3.53 9.96 11.78
N LYS A 16 3.58 8.87 12.55
CA LYS A 16 4.77 8.52 13.35
C LYS A 16 5.94 8.06 12.48
N LYS A 17 5.66 7.32 11.40
CA LYS A 17 6.69 6.95 10.41
C LYS A 17 7.30 8.18 9.75
N ASN A 18 6.47 9.18 9.42
CA ASN A 18 6.95 10.44 8.84
C ASN A 18 7.80 11.23 9.84
N ILE A 19 7.38 11.36 11.10
CA ILE A 19 8.18 12.00 12.16
C ILE A 19 9.56 11.33 12.29
N LEU A 20 9.60 10.00 12.28
CA LEU A 20 10.87 9.27 12.31
C LEU A 20 11.75 9.58 11.10
N LEU A 21 11.17 9.63 9.90
CA LEU A 21 11.91 9.96 8.68
C LEU A 21 12.37 11.42 8.64
N GLU A 22 11.62 12.34 9.21
CA GLU A 22 12.04 13.75 9.36
C GLU A 22 13.21 13.88 10.33
N TYR A 23 13.20 13.13 11.42
CA TYR A 23 14.27 13.16 12.42
C TYR A 23 15.55 12.49 11.94
N PHE A 24 15.44 11.28 11.38
CA PHE A 24 16.57 10.44 10.98
C PHE A 24 16.99 10.59 9.52
N GLN A 25 16.22 11.28 8.69
CA GLN A 25 16.40 11.48 7.25
C GLN A 25 16.21 10.20 6.41
N THR A 26 16.60 9.02 6.89
CA THR A 26 16.46 7.75 6.17
C THR A 26 15.86 6.64 7.04
N ALA A 27 15.14 5.70 6.40
CA ALA A 27 14.60 4.54 7.10
C ALA A 27 15.71 3.58 7.62
N GLU A 28 16.89 3.61 7.02
CA GLU A 28 18.06 2.86 7.50
C GLU A 28 18.56 3.44 8.80
N GLU A 29 18.67 4.76 8.92
CA GLU A 29 19.05 5.41 10.17
C GLU A 29 18.00 5.20 11.26
N VAL A 30 16.68 5.20 10.91
CA VAL A 30 15.65 4.77 11.85
C VAL A 30 15.92 3.34 12.33
N TYR A 31 16.23 2.40 11.43
CA TYR A 31 16.53 1.02 11.82
C TYR A 31 17.76 0.92 12.72
N ARG A 32 18.82 1.69 12.48
CA ARG A 32 20.06 1.70 13.26
C ARG A 32 19.95 2.48 14.59
N GLY A 33 18.95 3.34 14.74
CA GLY A 33 18.70 4.12 15.95
C GLY A 33 18.59 3.25 17.21
N THR A 34 18.91 3.79 18.36
CA THR A 34 18.79 3.13 19.66
C THR A 34 17.53 3.60 20.40
N GLU A 35 17.13 2.88 21.43
CA GLU A 35 16.00 3.27 22.28
C GLU A 35 16.22 4.67 22.89
N GLU A 36 17.43 4.97 23.36
CA GLU A 36 17.81 6.29 23.86
C GLU A 36 17.63 7.40 22.82
N THR A 37 17.89 7.08 21.53
CA THR A 37 17.71 8.05 20.46
C THR A 37 16.21 8.30 20.20
N TYR A 38 15.37 7.26 20.24
CA TYR A 38 13.93 7.41 20.07
C TYR A 38 13.29 8.17 21.22
N GLN A 39 13.76 8.00 22.46
CA GLN A 39 13.30 8.74 23.64
C GLN A 39 13.53 10.25 23.54
N LYS A 40 14.50 10.69 22.72
CA LYS A 40 14.73 12.12 22.43
C LYS A 40 13.69 12.74 21.49
N ILE A 41 12.80 11.95 20.90
CA ILE A 41 11.76 12.43 19.99
C ILE A 41 10.47 12.64 20.79
N PRO A 42 10.09 13.89 21.09
CA PRO A 42 8.95 14.18 22.00
C PRO A 42 7.60 13.65 21.51
N GLN A 43 7.47 13.45 20.20
CA GLN A 43 6.26 12.96 19.58
C GLN A 43 6.09 11.45 19.67
N LEU A 44 7.11 10.69 20.12
CA LEU A 44 7.01 9.24 20.29
C LEU A 44 6.63 8.89 21.73
N LYS A 45 5.67 8.01 21.87
CA LYS A 45 5.29 7.43 23.15
C LYS A 45 6.12 6.18 23.43
N GLU A 46 6.27 5.83 24.69
CA GLU A 46 7.00 4.63 25.14
C GLU A 46 6.51 3.35 24.43
N GLU A 47 5.19 3.19 24.28
CA GLU A 47 4.60 2.05 23.56
C GLU A 47 5.03 1.99 22.09
N GLU A 48 5.24 3.13 21.44
CA GLU A 48 5.67 3.22 20.04
C GLU A 48 7.15 2.86 19.92
N ILE A 49 7.97 3.29 20.87
CA ILE A 49 9.39 2.92 20.97
C ILE A 49 9.53 1.41 21.16
N GLN A 50 8.74 0.83 22.06
CA GLN A 50 8.72 -0.63 22.27
C GLN A 50 8.31 -1.39 21.01
N ARG A 51 7.36 -0.89 20.20
CA ARG A 51 7.01 -1.50 18.90
C ARG A 51 8.19 -1.49 17.94
N ILE A 52 8.92 -0.39 17.84
CA ILE A 52 10.11 -0.28 17.00
C ILE A 52 11.16 -1.30 17.45
N THR A 53 11.47 -1.33 18.73
CA THR A 53 12.48 -2.23 19.33
C THR A 53 12.09 -3.69 19.14
N LYS A 54 10.83 -4.03 19.37
CA LYS A 54 10.29 -5.38 19.13
C LYS A 54 10.38 -5.78 17.65
N ALA A 55 10.02 -4.88 16.74
CA ALA A 55 10.11 -5.13 15.30
C ALA A 55 11.56 -5.40 14.85
N LYS A 56 12.55 -4.71 15.41
CA LYS A 56 13.97 -4.97 15.13
C LYS A 56 14.42 -6.37 15.58
N ARG A 57 13.94 -6.83 16.72
CA ARG A 57 14.32 -8.15 17.27
C ARG A 57 13.63 -9.30 16.56
N LYS A 58 12.41 -9.08 16.09
CA LYS A 58 11.56 -10.13 15.51
C LYS A 58 11.83 -10.37 14.03
N TRP A 59 12.30 -9.35 13.31
CA TRP A 59 12.38 -9.35 11.86
C TRP A 59 13.83 -9.48 11.37
N ASP A 60 14.15 -10.54 10.65
CA ASP A 60 15.26 -10.52 9.71
C ASP A 60 14.81 -9.75 8.48
N ILE A 61 15.32 -8.53 8.36
CA ILE A 61 14.92 -7.58 7.33
C ILE A 61 15.24 -8.07 5.90
N ASN A 62 16.28 -8.90 5.75
CA ASN A 62 16.67 -9.44 4.45
C ASN A 62 15.74 -10.59 4.06
N GLU A 63 15.52 -11.52 4.99
CA GLU A 63 14.65 -12.67 4.78
C GLU A 63 13.21 -12.24 4.48
N GLU A 64 12.66 -11.33 5.26
CA GLU A 64 11.29 -10.86 5.08
C GLU A 64 11.11 -10.04 3.79
N TYR A 65 12.10 -9.26 3.40
CA TYR A 65 12.05 -8.54 2.12
C TYR A 65 12.18 -9.49 0.93
N GLN A 66 13.03 -10.50 1.04
CA GLN A 66 13.16 -11.54 0.02
C GLN A 66 11.85 -12.33 -0.18
N LYS A 67 11.19 -12.72 0.90
CA LYS A 67 9.86 -13.38 0.83
C LYS A 67 8.83 -12.54 0.09
N LEU A 68 8.86 -11.21 0.26
CA LEU A 68 7.98 -10.30 -0.47
C LEU A 68 8.25 -10.37 -1.99
N GLU A 69 9.53 -10.33 -2.38
CA GLU A 69 9.94 -10.38 -3.79
C GLU A 69 9.63 -11.75 -4.42
N GLU A 70 9.90 -12.85 -3.72
CA GLU A 70 9.57 -14.22 -4.15
C GLU A 70 8.06 -14.43 -4.31
N GLY A 71 7.24 -13.75 -3.49
CA GLY A 71 5.79 -13.73 -3.63
C GLY A 71 5.26 -12.94 -4.83
N GLY A 72 6.14 -12.36 -5.65
CA GLY A 72 5.75 -11.54 -6.81
C GLY A 72 5.05 -10.23 -6.43
N VAL A 73 5.22 -9.79 -5.18
CA VAL A 73 4.66 -8.54 -4.67
C VAL A 73 5.72 -7.45 -4.70
N SER A 74 5.41 -6.35 -5.34
CA SER A 74 6.22 -5.14 -5.34
C SER A 74 5.70 -4.15 -4.31
N VAL A 75 6.56 -3.26 -3.82
CA VAL A 75 6.19 -2.19 -2.89
C VAL A 75 6.73 -0.85 -3.37
N THR A 76 5.93 0.19 -3.22
CA THR A 76 6.34 1.58 -3.41
C THR A 76 5.89 2.42 -2.20
N PHE A 77 6.62 3.47 -1.89
CA PHE A 77 6.39 4.31 -0.72
C PHE A 77 5.95 5.71 -1.14
N ALA A 78 5.22 6.41 -0.29
CA ALA A 78 4.67 7.74 -0.57
C ALA A 78 5.73 8.78 -1.01
N CYS A 79 6.99 8.58 -0.63
CA CYS A 79 8.12 9.41 -1.05
C CYS A 79 8.72 9.03 -2.42
N ASP A 80 8.35 7.88 -2.98
CA ASP A 80 8.93 7.39 -4.23
C ASP A 80 8.27 8.06 -5.46
N LYS A 81 9.03 8.16 -6.56
CA LYS A 81 8.56 8.80 -7.79
C LYS A 81 7.45 8.03 -8.49
N ASN A 82 7.45 6.71 -8.35
CA ASN A 82 6.46 5.81 -8.96
C ASN A 82 5.19 5.62 -8.12
N TYR A 83 5.12 6.26 -6.93
CA TYR A 83 3.90 6.23 -6.12
C TYR A 83 2.78 6.99 -6.82
N PRO A 84 1.55 6.43 -6.90
CA PRO A 84 0.45 7.06 -7.62
C PRO A 84 0.11 8.45 -7.09
N LYS A 85 0.21 9.49 -7.93
CA LYS A 85 -0.02 10.88 -7.51
C LYS A 85 -1.43 11.10 -6.95
N LYS A 86 -2.45 10.47 -7.56
CA LYS A 86 -3.83 10.55 -7.07
C LYS A 86 -3.96 10.04 -5.65
N LEU A 87 -3.25 8.96 -5.32
CA LEU A 87 -3.26 8.39 -3.98
C LEU A 87 -2.46 9.24 -2.98
N LYS A 88 -1.40 9.91 -3.44
CA LYS A 88 -0.61 10.82 -2.61
C LYS A 88 -1.39 12.05 -2.14
N ASN A 89 -2.40 12.46 -2.91
CA ASN A 89 -3.20 13.67 -2.64
C ASN A 89 -4.41 13.42 -1.75
N ILE A 90 -4.67 12.20 -1.29
CA ILE A 90 -5.77 11.93 -0.35
C ILE A 90 -5.36 12.31 1.07
N TYR A 91 -6.37 12.51 1.93
CA TYR A 91 -6.13 12.68 3.35
C TYR A 91 -5.48 11.41 3.94
N GLN A 92 -4.34 11.54 4.59
CA GLN A 92 -3.54 10.43 5.15
C GLN A 92 -3.20 9.34 4.12
N PRO A 93 -2.40 9.62 3.10
CA PRO A 93 -2.02 8.63 2.11
C PRO A 93 -1.31 7.43 2.78
N PRO A 94 -1.51 6.21 2.29
CA PRO A 94 -0.76 5.04 2.76
C PRO A 94 0.75 5.29 2.67
N PHE A 95 1.49 4.92 3.71
CA PHE A 95 2.94 5.03 3.73
C PHE A 95 3.58 4.14 2.66
N ALA A 96 3.07 2.92 2.52
CA ALA A 96 3.46 1.95 1.50
C ALA A 96 2.24 1.48 0.70
N LEU A 97 2.44 1.18 -0.57
CA LEU A 97 1.49 0.54 -1.45
C LEU A 97 2.11 -0.75 -1.98
N TYR A 98 1.52 -1.88 -1.63
CA TYR A 98 1.88 -3.20 -2.13
C TYR A 98 1.06 -3.50 -3.39
N TYR A 99 1.69 -4.05 -4.42
CA TYR A 99 1.01 -4.33 -5.68
C TYR A 99 1.63 -5.51 -6.40
N SER A 100 0.83 -6.19 -7.20
CA SER A 100 1.27 -7.20 -8.16
C SER A 100 1.11 -6.65 -9.58
N GLY A 101 2.03 -6.96 -10.46
CA GLY A 101 2.03 -6.44 -11.83
C GLY A 101 2.53 -4.99 -11.93
N LYS A 102 1.83 -4.17 -12.69
CA LYS A 102 2.24 -2.78 -12.97
C LYS A 102 1.25 -1.79 -12.38
N LEU A 103 1.76 -0.79 -11.67
CA LEU A 103 0.92 0.33 -11.22
C LEU A 103 0.34 1.07 -12.44
N PRO A 104 -0.97 1.39 -12.41
CA PRO A 104 -1.56 2.21 -13.45
C PRO A 104 -0.90 3.58 -13.44
N GLY A 105 -0.46 4.05 -14.62
CA GLY A 105 0.05 5.42 -14.77
C GLY A 105 -1.07 6.46 -14.54
N GLU A 106 -0.79 7.73 -14.87
CA GLU A 106 -1.76 8.84 -14.73
C GLU A 106 -2.86 8.82 -15.82
N ARG A 107 -3.31 7.64 -16.22
CA ARG A 107 -4.37 7.50 -17.22
C ARG A 107 -5.73 7.84 -16.63
N LEU A 108 -6.64 8.27 -17.50
CA LEU A 108 -8.05 8.34 -17.15
C LEU A 108 -8.52 6.94 -16.74
N SER A 109 -9.13 6.83 -15.59
CA SER A 109 -9.62 5.57 -15.03
C SER A 109 -11.06 5.74 -14.56
N VAL A 110 -11.83 4.65 -14.57
CA VAL A 110 -13.20 4.62 -14.09
C VAL A 110 -13.27 3.80 -12.82
N ALA A 111 -13.83 4.38 -11.76
CA ALA A 111 -14.12 3.65 -10.53
C ALA A 111 -15.51 3.02 -10.64
N ILE A 112 -15.60 1.71 -10.38
CA ILE A 112 -16.87 0.99 -10.32
C ILE A 112 -16.94 0.29 -8.99
N VAL A 113 -18.03 0.58 -8.28
CA VAL A 113 -18.36 0.00 -6.98
C VAL A 113 -19.81 -0.45 -6.98
N GLY A 114 -20.12 -1.50 -6.23
CA GLY A 114 -21.47 -1.99 -6.17
C GLY A 114 -21.75 -2.93 -4.99
N ALA A 115 -22.97 -3.46 -4.98
CA ALA A 115 -23.42 -4.34 -3.90
C ALA A 115 -22.64 -5.65 -3.84
N ARG A 116 -22.29 -6.11 -2.63
CA ARG A 116 -21.67 -7.43 -2.41
C ARG A 116 -22.65 -8.58 -2.78
N ARG A 117 -23.93 -8.39 -2.52
CA ARG A 117 -25.00 -9.27 -2.98
C ARG A 117 -25.76 -8.54 -4.09
N CYS A 118 -25.42 -8.82 -5.32
CA CYS A 118 -26.03 -8.19 -6.47
C CYS A 118 -27.01 -9.14 -7.17
N SER A 119 -27.98 -8.56 -7.89
CA SER A 119 -28.92 -9.29 -8.73
C SER A 119 -28.21 -9.84 -9.98
N GLU A 120 -28.85 -10.78 -10.68
CA GLU A 120 -28.34 -11.28 -11.96
C GLU A 120 -28.17 -10.17 -13.01
N TYR A 121 -29.07 -9.21 -13.00
CA TYR A 121 -28.94 -8.00 -13.83
C TYR A 121 -27.69 -7.19 -13.45
N GLY A 122 -27.40 -7.05 -12.17
CA GLY A 122 -26.18 -6.41 -11.68
C GLY A 122 -24.90 -7.10 -12.18
N HIS A 123 -24.84 -8.43 -12.09
CA HIS A 123 -23.76 -9.24 -12.64
C HIS A 123 -23.59 -9.04 -14.14
N TYR A 124 -24.69 -9.09 -14.89
CA TYR A 124 -24.67 -8.88 -16.33
C TYR A 124 -24.14 -7.50 -16.72
N MET A 125 -24.61 -6.45 -16.05
CA MET A 125 -24.17 -5.07 -16.32
C MET A 125 -22.69 -4.83 -15.92
N ALA A 126 -22.24 -5.37 -14.79
CA ALA A 126 -20.86 -5.29 -14.37
C ALA A 126 -19.92 -5.92 -15.42
N ARG A 127 -20.29 -7.11 -15.90
CA ARG A 127 -19.54 -7.81 -16.95
C ARG A 127 -19.48 -7.00 -18.24
N LYS A 128 -20.63 -6.50 -18.73
CA LYS A 128 -20.66 -5.66 -19.92
C LYS A 128 -19.82 -4.41 -19.82
N LEU A 129 -19.87 -3.72 -18.67
CA LEU A 129 -19.05 -2.53 -18.42
C LEU A 129 -17.57 -2.88 -18.39
N GLY A 130 -17.19 -3.96 -17.70
CA GLY A 130 -15.80 -4.44 -17.64
C GLY A 130 -15.24 -4.75 -19.04
N GLU A 131 -15.99 -5.48 -19.85
CA GLU A 131 -15.61 -5.78 -21.24
C GLU A 131 -15.48 -4.51 -22.10
N ALA A 132 -16.43 -3.60 -22.01
CA ALA A 132 -16.40 -2.35 -22.78
C ALA A 132 -15.20 -1.47 -22.39
N LEU A 133 -14.92 -1.33 -21.10
CA LEU A 133 -13.78 -0.56 -20.60
C LEU A 133 -12.46 -1.22 -20.98
N GLY A 134 -12.36 -2.56 -20.84
CA GLY A 134 -11.18 -3.32 -21.22
C GLY A 134 -10.86 -3.21 -22.72
N ARG A 135 -11.87 -3.36 -23.60
CA ARG A 135 -11.71 -3.18 -25.06
C ARG A 135 -11.20 -1.78 -25.44
N ASN A 136 -11.60 -0.77 -24.68
CA ASN A 136 -11.14 0.62 -24.85
C ASN A 136 -9.86 0.94 -24.08
N ARG A 137 -9.22 -0.04 -23.42
CA ARG A 137 -8.01 0.13 -22.62
C ARG A 137 -8.14 1.19 -21.53
N ILE A 138 -9.34 1.33 -20.97
CA ILE A 138 -9.62 2.23 -19.84
C ILE A 138 -9.42 1.45 -18.55
N PRO A 139 -8.44 1.84 -17.70
CA PRO A 139 -8.23 1.19 -16.41
C PRO A 139 -9.47 1.29 -15.51
N VAL A 140 -9.82 0.18 -14.88
CA VAL A 140 -10.91 0.11 -13.90
C VAL A 140 -10.32 0.04 -12.50
N ILE A 141 -10.87 0.83 -11.60
CA ILE A 141 -10.53 0.85 -10.17
C ILE A 141 -11.74 0.27 -9.42
N SER A 142 -11.50 -0.80 -8.67
CA SER A 142 -12.53 -1.46 -7.87
C SER A 142 -11.91 -2.04 -6.61
N GLY A 143 -12.73 -2.25 -5.58
CA GLY A 143 -12.30 -2.76 -4.28
C GLY A 143 -12.10 -4.28 -4.22
N LEU A 144 -12.30 -5.01 -5.31
CA LEU A 144 -12.26 -6.48 -5.38
C LEU A 144 -13.18 -7.16 -4.35
N ALA A 145 -14.23 -6.49 -3.91
CA ALA A 145 -15.21 -7.09 -3.00
C ALA A 145 -16.05 -8.14 -3.75
N GLU A 146 -16.70 -9.04 -2.99
CA GLU A 146 -17.71 -9.95 -3.58
C GLU A 146 -18.80 -9.16 -4.32
N GLY A 147 -19.42 -9.77 -5.31
CA GLY A 147 -20.51 -9.19 -6.10
C GLY A 147 -20.04 -8.39 -7.31
N ILE A 148 -20.50 -7.17 -7.45
CA ILE A 148 -20.23 -6.32 -8.63
C ILE A 148 -18.74 -6.16 -8.89
N ASP A 149 -17.95 -5.88 -7.88
CA ASP A 149 -16.52 -5.64 -8.00
C ASP A 149 -15.77 -6.86 -8.56
N ALA A 150 -16.05 -8.05 -8.02
CA ALA A 150 -15.44 -9.28 -8.47
C ALA A 150 -15.82 -9.61 -9.92
N CYS A 151 -17.12 -9.50 -10.27
CA CYS A 151 -17.59 -9.77 -11.63
C CYS A 151 -16.93 -8.89 -12.68
N LEU A 152 -16.72 -7.63 -12.34
CA LEU A 152 -16.08 -6.66 -13.20
C LEU A 152 -14.64 -7.03 -13.52
N LEU A 153 -13.87 -7.41 -12.50
CA LEU A 153 -12.42 -7.64 -12.62
C LEU A 153 -12.09 -8.98 -13.30
N TYR A 154 -12.91 -10.01 -13.11
CA TYR A 154 -12.74 -11.30 -13.78
C TYR A 154 -13.02 -11.26 -15.29
N THR A 155 -13.66 -10.22 -15.80
CA THR A 155 -14.03 -10.09 -17.21
C THR A 155 -13.23 -9.03 -17.96
N SER A 156 -12.42 -8.24 -17.25
CA SER A 156 -11.52 -7.30 -17.90
C SER A 156 -10.29 -8.04 -18.42
N PRO A 157 -10.01 -8.02 -19.74
CA PRO A 157 -8.74 -8.55 -20.23
C PRO A 157 -7.59 -7.76 -19.63
N SER A 158 -6.62 -8.48 -19.06
CA SER A 158 -5.42 -7.93 -18.44
C SER A 158 -4.50 -7.23 -19.46
#